data_d17a4de71a4815dcf31a1a206f8898a1
#
_entry.id   d17a4de71a4815dcf31a1a206f8898a1
#
_cell.length_a   1.000
_cell.length_b   1.000
_cell.length_c   1.000
_cell.angle_alpha   90.00
_cell.angle_beta   90.00
_cell.angle_gamma   90.00
#
_symmetry.space_group_name_H-M   'P 1'
#
loop_
_entity.id
_entity.type
_entity.pdbx_description
1 polymer ?
#
loop_
_entity_poly.entity_id
_entity_poly.type
_entity_poly.pdbx_seq_one_letter_code
_entity_poly.pdbx_strand_id
1 'polypeptide(L)'
;MLKNYLILGFTLLVVISCKEEPSNSEPNELNHELNPISSSFKKIQSSVSGIDFNNTITHDLNTKFNLFDYDFFYNGAGVGIEDINNDGLKDVFFTGNQVPNKLYLNKGGLKFEDITETANINTNKNWSNGITFADVNNDGWMDIYISQGGPVDENLRNNLLLINQKDNSFKEEANQYGLNDTGIS
;
A
#
# COMPACT_ATOMS: atom_id res chain seq x y z
N MET A 1 68.95 48.67 20.98
CA MET A 1 69.20 47.58 20.03
C MET A 1 68.72 46.26 20.69
N LEU A 2 67.52 45.84 20.45
CA LEU A 2 67.01 44.57 20.93
C LEU A 2 66.81 43.62 19.74
N LYS A 3 67.54 42.51 19.75
CA LYS A 3 67.42 41.47 18.74
C LYS A 3 66.24 40.55 19.14
N ASN A 4 65.21 40.50 18.32
CA ASN A 4 64.11 39.54 18.43
C ASN A 4 64.58 38.18 17.87
N TYR A 5 64.53 37.15 18.73
CA TYR A 5 64.71 35.76 18.33
C TYR A 5 63.31 35.18 18.12
N LEU A 6 63.07 34.85 16.87
CA LEU A 6 61.86 34.11 16.47
C LEU A 6 62.08 32.61 16.73
N ILE A 7 61.43 32.06 17.74
CA ILE A 7 61.47 30.61 17.99
C ILE A 7 60.41 29.95 17.15
N LEU A 8 60.87 29.21 16.14
CA LEU A 8 60.05 28.41 15.25
C LEU A 8 59.79 27.06 15.96
N GLY A 9 58.64 26.92 16.57
CA GLY A 9 58.20 25.65 17.17
C GLY A 9 57.78 24.64 16.10
N PHE A 10 58.62 23.61 15.93
CA PHE A 10 58.34 22.49 15.02
C PHE A 10 57.46 21.47 15.76
N THR A 11 56.18 21.47 15.50
CA THR A 11 55.25 20.47 16.06
C THR A 11 55.39 19.18 15.25
N LEU A 12 56.03 18.17 15.83
CA LEU A 12 56.16 16.84 15.27
C LEU A 12 54.82 16.09 15.44
N LEU A 13 54.06 15.93 14.36
CA LEU A 13 52.87 15.11 14.33
C LEU A 13 53.30 13.65 14.24
N VAL A 14 53.19 12.92 15.35
CA VAL A 14 53.40 11.47 15.37
C VAL A 14 52.13 10.80 14.87
N VAL A 15 52.13 10.32 13.63
CA VAL A 15 51.10 9.46 13.09
C VAL A 15 51.35 8.04 13.62
N ILE A 16 50.59 7.63 14.62
CA ILE A 16 50.59 6.23 15.07
C ILE A 16 49.77 5.44 14.05
N SER A 17 50.48 4.81 13.11
CA SER A 17 49.91 3.82 12.22
C SER A 17 49.69 2.53 13.02
N CYS A 18 48.45 2.18 13.29
CA CYS A 18 48.10 0.84 13.75
C CYS A 18 48.49 -0.16 12.65
N LYS A 19 49.50 -0.99 12.90
CA LYS A 19 49.71 -2.19 12.12
C LYS A 19 48.61 -3.17 12.48
N GLU A 20 47.72 -3.40 11.55
CA GLU A 20 46.83 -4.57 11.60
C GLU A 20 47.70 -5.80 11.33
N GLU A 21 47.82 -6.67 12.32
CA GLU A 21 48.35 -8.01 12.08
C GLU A 21 47.36 -8.78 11.21
N PRO A 22 47.80 -9.55 10.21
CA PRO A 22 46.90 -10.39 9.45
C PRO A 22 46.36 -11.49 10.39
N SER A 23 45.11 -11.35 10.81
CA SER A 23 44.37 -12.40 11.45
C SER A 23 44.16 -13.51 10.40
N ASN A 24 44.95 -14.58 10.53
CA ASN A 24 44.67 -15.86 9.86
C ASN A 24 43.47 -16.53 10.57
N SER A 25 42.32 -15.92 10.53
CA SER A 25 41.05 -16.61 10.70
C SER A 25 40.63 -17.02 9.30
N GLU A 26 40.80 -18.29 8.97
CA GLU A 26 40.08 -18.91 7.87
C GLU A 26 38.60 -18.49 7.98
N PRO A 27 37.94 -18.11 6.88
CA PRO A 27 36.50 -17.89 6.91
C PRO A 27 35.87 -19.21 7.34
N ASN A 28 35.38 -19.24 8.56
CA ASN A 28 34.51 -20.31 9.01
C ASN A 28 33.29 -20.21 8.11
N GLU A 29 33.29 -20.94 6.99
CA GLU A 29 32.11 -21.16 6.21
C GLU A 29 31.10 -21.78 7.17
N LEU A 30 30.27 -20.95 7.79
CA LEU A 30 28.99 -21.37 8.33
C LEU A 30 28.22 -21.91 7.13
N ASN A 31 28.45 -23.19 6.81
CA ASN A 31 27.51 -23.98 6.05
C ASN A 31 26.22 -24.09 6.89
N HIS A 32 25.54 -22.95 7.01
CA HIS A 32 24.13 -22.96 7.32
C HIS A 32 23.49 -23.57 6.08
N GLU A 33 23.35 -24.89 6.05
CA GLU A 33 22.34 -25.51 5.21
C GLU A 33 21.03 -24.81 5.58
N LEU A 34 20.69 -23.77 4.80
CA LEU A 34 19.36 -23.22 4.79
C LEU A 34 18.48 -24.37 4.35
N ASN A 35 17.96 -25.12 5.33
CA ASN A 35 16.82 -25.97 5.06
C ASN A 35 15.86 -25.09 4.26
N PRO A 36 15.43 -25.50 3.05
CA PRO A 36 14.51 -24.69 2.28
C PRO A 36 13.32 -24.46 3.20
N ILE A 37 13.17 -23.23 3.68
CA ILE A 37 11.99 -22.80 4.42
C ILE A 37 10.86 -23.14 3.46
N SER A 38 10.12 -24.22 3.74
CA SER A 38 8.92 -24.52 2.96
C SER A 38 8.10 -23.26 3.02
N SER A 39 7.93 -22.57 1.88
CA SER A 39 7.33 -21.25 1.86
C SER A 39 5.99 -21.36 2.57
N SER A 40 5.81 -20.61 3.67
CA SER A 40 4.55 -20.55 4.42
C SER A 40 3.41 -20.00 3.56
N PHE A 41 3.74 -19.51 2.37
CA PHE A 41 2.81 -18.94 1.40
C PHE A 41 2.68 -19.82 0.17
N LYS A 42 1.44 -20.06 -0.23
CA LYS A 42 1.10 -20.77 -1.46
C LYS A 42 0.36 -19.84 -2.40
N LYS A 43 0.85 -19.71 -3.63
CA LYS A 43 0.15 -18.96 -4.68
C LYS A 43 -1.12 -19.72 -5.09
N ILE A 44 -2.28 -19.08 -4.97
CA ILE A 44 -3.56 -19.57 -5.49
C ILE A 44 -3.80 -18.93 -6.85
N GLN A 45 -4.13 -19.73 -7.84
CA GLN A 45 -4.45 -19.23 -9.19
C GLN A 45 -5.84 -18.57 -9.20
N SER A 46 -6.03 -17.53 -9.99
CA SER A 46 -7.32 -16.84 -10.14
C SER A 46 -8.43 -17.79 -10.60
N SER A 47 -8.10 -18.76 -11.46
CA SER A 47 -9.04 -19.82 -11.89
C SER A 47 -9.56 -20.71 -10.75
N VAL A 48 -8.86 -20.74 -9.62
CA VAL A 48 -9.24 -21.48 -8.41
C VAL A 48 -9.94 -20.57 -7.40
N SER A 49 -9.37 -19.39 -7.18
CA SER A 49 -9.89 -18.44 -6.19
C SER A 49 -11.08 -17.62 -6.69
N GLY A 50 -11.20 -17.39 -7.98
CA GLY A 50 -12.15 -16.44 -8.56
C GLY A 50 -11.69 -14.97 -8.50
N ILE A 51 -10.55 -14.68 -7.84
CA ILE A 51 -10.01 -13.32 -7.78
C ILE A 51 -9.16 -13.08 -9.04
N ASP A 52 -9.59 -12.17 -9.89
CA ASP A 52 -8.92 -11.80 -11.16
C ASP A 52 -8.50 -10.31 -11.18
N PHE A 53 -8.61 -9.61 -10.06
CA PHE A 53 -8.24 -8.20 -9.96
C PHE A 53 -6.80 -7.95 -10.37
N ASN A 54 -6.61 -6.93 -11.21
CA ASN A 54 -5.30 -6.45 -11.62
C ASN A 54 -5.30 -4.92 -11.66
N ASN A 55 -4.50 -4.28 -10.81
CA ASN A 55 -4.33 -2.84 -10.81
C ASN A 55 -3.42 -2.39 -11.96
N THR A 56 -3.95 -2.43 -13.19
CA THR A 56 -3.22 -2.01 -14.38
C THR A 56 -3.10 -0.50 -14.44
N ILE A 57 -1.87 0.01 -14.59
CA ILE A 57 -1.56 1.42 -14.73
C ILE A 57 -0.97 1.65 -16.12
N THR A 58 -1.49 2.65 -16.84
CA THR A 58 -0.98 3.08 -18.13
C THR A 58 -0.30 4.43 -18.01
N HIS A 59 0.98 4.47 -18.35
CA HIS A 59 1.78 5.68 -18.39
C HIS A 59 1.50 6.47 -19.68
N ASP A 60 1.28 7.79 -19.53
CA ASP A 60 1.03 8.68 -20.69
C ASP A 60 1.71 10.04 -20.46
N LEU A 61 2.73 10.34 -21.26
CA LEU A 61 3.49 11.58 -21.22
C LEU A 61 2.73 12.81 -21.74
N ASN A 62 1.60 12.62 -22.41
CA ASN A 62 0.75 13.71 -22.90
C ASN A 62 -0.28 14.16 -21.85
N THR A 63 -0.35 13.48 -20.73
CA THR A 63 -1.28 13.78 -19.62
C THR A 63 -0.51 13.83 -18.30
N LYS A 64 -1.23 14.06 -17.19
CA LYS A 64 -0.64 14.00 -15.84
C LYS A 64 -0.43 12.55 -15.34
N PHE A 65 -0.82 11.54 -16.11
CA PHE A 65 -0.67 10.14 -15.74
C PHE A 65 0.72 9.60 -16.06
N ASN A 66 1.72 10.18 -15.41
CA ASN A 66 3.12 9.76 -15.56
C ASN A 66 3.94 10.12 -14.30
N LEU A 67 5.13 9.55 -14.19
CA LEU A 67 6.02 9.73 -13.05
C LEU A 67 6.59 11.15 -12.94
N PHE A 68 6.66 11.92 -14.05
CA PHE A 68 7.26 13.26 -14.04
C PHE A 68 6.28 14.31 -13.51
N ASP A 69 4.98 14.08 -13.66
CA ASP A 69 3.93 14.98 -13.19
C ASP A 69 3.34 14.54 -11.84
N TYR A 70 3.50 13.26 -11.47
CA TYR A 70 2.99 12.71 -10.23
C TYR A 70 3.96 11.68 -9.63
N ASP A 71 4.73 12.09 -8.62
CA ASP A 71 5.79 11.30 -8.00
C ASP A 71 5.30 9.96 -7.42
N PHE A 72 4.02 9.89 -7.01
CA PHE A 72 3.41 8.70 -6.43
C PHE A 72 2.71 7.79 -7.45
N PHE A 73 3.00 7.96 -8.74
CA PHE A 73 2.34 7.26 -9.84
C PHE A 73 2.37 5.72 -9.69
N TYR A 74 3.44 5.18 -9.15
CA TYR A 74 3.62 3.73 -8.98
C TYR A 74 3.43 3.24 -7.54
N ASN A 75 2.84 4.02 -6.64
CA ASN A 75 2.64 3.59 -5.24
C ASN A 75 1.66 2.43 -5.08
N GLY A 76 0.89 2.13 -6.10
CA GLY A 76 -0.11 1.05 -6.05
C GLY A 76 -1.42 1.51 -5.43
N ALA A 77 -2.24 0.53 -5.11
CA ALA A 77 -3.56 0.70 -4.51
C ALA A 77 -3.68 -0.15 -3.25
N GLY A 78 -4.80 -0.06 -2.57
CA GLY A 78 -5.05 -0.74 -1.29
C GLY A 78 -5.71 -2.10 -1.44
N VAL A 79 -5.57 -2.93 -0.40
CA VAL A 79 -6.36 -4.14 -0.19
C VAL A 79 -6.90 -4.14 1.22
N GLY A 80 -8.17 -4.45 1.37
CA GLY A 80 -8.84 -4.61 2.65
C GLY A 80 -9.45 -5.99 2.79
N ILE A 81 -9.44 -6.53 4.00
CA ILE A 81 -9.96 -7.86 4.30
C ILE A 81 -10.86 -7.73 5.53
N GLU A 82 -12.15 -7.97 5.38
CA GLU A 82 -13.12 -7.93 6.47
C GLU A 82 -14.35 -8.80 6.15
N ASP A 83 -15.07 -9.20 7.18
CA ASP A 83 -16.35 -9.90 7.07
C ASP A 83 -17.47 -8.84 6.94
N ILE A 84 -17.90 -8.59 5.69
CA ILE A 84 -18.85 -7.51 5.39
C ILE A 84 -20.32 -7.95 5.56
N ASN A 85 -20.56 -9.25 5.62
CA ASN A 85 -21.93 -9.82 5.68
C ASN A 85 -22.21 -10.61 6.96
N ASN A 86 -21.25 -10.59 7.91
CA ASN A 86 -21.34 -11.27 9.21
C ASN A 86 -21.56 -12.80 9.11
N ASP A 87 -21.01 -13.44 8.05
CA ASP A 87 -21.09 -14.90 7.86
C ASP A 87 -19.91 -15.67 8.47
N GLY A 88 -18.94 -14.97 9.04
CA GLY A 88 -17.74 -15.51 9.66
C GLY A 88 -16.60 -15.78 8.68
N LEU A 89 -16.76 -15.48 7.39
CA LEU A 89 -15.71 -15.57 6.38
C LEU A 89 -15.19 -14.17 6.05
N LYS A 90 -13.90 -14.05 5.80
CA LYS A 90 -13.31 -12.75 5.45
C LYS A 90 -13.40 -12.51 3.95
N ASP A 91 -14.01 -11.40 3.57
CA ASP A 91 -14.15 -10.91 2.22
C ASP A 91 -12.96 -10.04 1.83
N VAL A 92 -12.79 -9.76 0.55
CA VAL A 92 -11.64 -9.00 0.05
C VAL A 92 -12.10 -7.84 -0.83
N PHE A 93 -11.60 -6.65 -0.50
CA PHE A 93 -11.80 -5.46 -1.31
C PHE A 93 -10.47 -4.96 -1.86
N PHE A 94 -10.40 -4.72 -3.15
CA PHE A 94 -9.25 -4.09 -3.81
C PHE A 94 -9.63 -2.70 -4.29
N THR A 95 -8.80 -1.71 -3.96
CA THR A 95 -8.90 -0.40 -4.60
C THR A 95 -8.11 -0.37 -5.90
N GLY A 96 -8.52 0.45 -6.86
CA GLY A 96 -7.87 0.60 -8.16
C GLY A 96 -7.47 2.03 -8.44
N ASN A 97 -6.35 2.23 -9.15
CA ASN A 97 -5.88 3.56 -9.55
C ASN A 97 -6.52 3.98 -10.89
N GLN A 98 -6.23 3.29 -11.99
CA GLN A 98 -6.82 3.52 -13.30
C GLN A 98 -7.84 2.44 -13.69
N VAL A 99 -8.16 1.56 -12.77
CA VAL A 99 -9.15 0.49 -12.90
C VAL A 99 -10.21 0.63 -11.80
N PRO A 100 -11.42 0.09 -11.98
CA PRO A 100 -12.43 0.08 -10.93
C PRO A 100 -11.97 -0.66 -9.66
N ASN A 101 -12.47 -0.25 -8.52
CA ASN A 101 -12.37 -1.05 -7.29
C ASN A 101 -13.14 -2.36 -7.45
N LYS A 102 -12.79 -3.37 -6.66
CA LYS A 102 -13.43 -4.68 -6.71
C LYS A 102 -13.71 -5.21 -5.32
N LEU A 103 -14.92 -5.75 -5.13
CA LEU A 103 -15.34 -6.44 -3.91
C LEU A 103 -15.62 -7.91 -4.21
N TYR A 104 -14.95 -8.78 -3.48
CA TYR A 104 -15.05 -10.23 -3.61
C TYR A 104 -15.58 -10.84 -2.33
N LEU A 105 -16.75 -11.47 -2.42
CA LEU A 105 -17.39 -12.20 -1.33
C LEU A 105 -16.76 -13.59 -1.20
N ASN A 106 -16.38 -13.97 0.01
CA ASN A 106 -15.79 -15.28 0.32
C ASN A 106 -16.89 -16.36 0.38
N LYS A 107 -16.75 -17.39 -0.44
CA LYS A 107 -17.68 -18.54 -0.50
C LYS A 107 -17.13 -19.75 0.25
N GLY A 108 -16.09 -19.57 1.04
CA GLY A 108 -15.38 -20.67 1.72
C GLY A 108 -14.38 -21.40 0.80
N GLY A 109 -13.46 -22.15 1.42
CA GLY A 109 -12.48 -22.93 0.67
C GLY A 109 -11.55 -22.12 -0.25
N LEU A 110 -11.29 -20.84 0.07
CA LEU A 110 -10.52 -19.89 -0.76
C LEU A 110 -11.15 -19.64 -2.13
N LYS A 111 -12.46 -19.67 -2.22
CA LYS A 111 -13.23 -19.30 -3.41
C LYS A 111 -13.96 -18.00 -3.15
N PHE A 112 -13.91 -17.10 -4.11
CA PHE A 112 -14.47 -15.76 -4.02
C PHE A 112 -15.35 -15.46 -5.23
N GLU A 113 -16.39 -14.69 -5.01
CA GLU A 113 -17.33 -14.22 -6.02
C GLU A 113 -17.20 -12.70 -6.14
N ASP A 114 -17.01 -12.18 -7.37
CA ASP A 114 -17.05 -10.73 -7.61
C ASP A 114 -18.49 -10.24 -7.49
N ILE A 115 -18.77 -9.48 -6.44
CA ILE A 115 -20.08 -8.87 -6.19
C ILE A 115 -20.07 -7.35 -6.42
N THR A 116 -19.05 -6.79 -7.02
CA THR A 116 -18.85 -5.36 -7.18
C THR A 116 -20.08 -4.63 -7.71
N GLU A 117 -20.68 -5.14 -8.78
CA GLU A 117 -21.89 -4.53 -9.37
C GLU A 117 -23.12 -4.71 -8.50
N THR A 118 -23.36 -5.90 -7.99
CA THR A 118 -24.54 -6.21 -7.14
C THR A 118 -24.44 -5.52 -5.79
N ALA A 119 -23.21 -5.31 -5.29
CA ALA A 119 -22.95 -4.55 -4.07
C ALA A 119 -23.10 -3.03 -4.25
N ASN A 120 -23.44 -2.56 -5.46
CA ASN A 120 -23.54 -1.14 -5.78
C ASN A 120 -22.26 -0.35 -5.49
N ILE A 121 -21.11 -1.00 -5.67
CA ILE A 121 -19.80 -0.34 -5.59
C ILE A 121 -19.60 0.45 -6.88
N ASN A 122 -20.12 1.67 -6.90
CA ASN A 122 -19.90 2.56 -8.04
C ASN A 122 -18.49 3.16 -7.93
N THR A 123 -17.57 2.53 -8.61
CA THR A 123 -16.21 2.98 -8.67
C THR A 123 -15.90 3.42 -10.09
N ASN A 124 -16.20 4.66 -10.39
CA ASN A 124 -15.62 5.30 -11.55
C ASN A 124 -14.09 5.07 -11.48
N LYS A 125 -13.39 5.16 -12.61
CA LYS A 125 -11.92 5.03 -12.68
C LYS A 125 -11.25 6.20 -11.96
N ASN A 126 -11.58 6.42 -10.70
CA ASN A 126 -10.96 7.38 -9.82
C ASN A 126 -9.73 6.73 -9.21
N TRP A 127 -8.73 7.53 -8.87
CA TRP A 127 -7.51 7.03 -8.28
C TRP A 127 -7.73 6.71 -6.81
N SER A 128 -8.13 5.47 -6.51
CA SER A 128 -8.35 5.01 -5.14
C SER A 128 -7.04 4.47 -4.55
N ASN A 129 -6.65 4.94 -3.37
CA ASN A 129 -5.39 4.59 -2.70
C ASN A 129 -5.63 3.62 -1.55
N GLY A 130 -6.04 4.14 -0.42
CA GLY A 130 -6.24 3.38 0.81
C GLY A 130 -7.67 2.91 1.00
N ILE A 131 -7.82 1.89 1.85
CA ILE A 131 -9.11 1.37 2.29
C ILE A 131 -9.04 1.06 3.79
N THR A 132 -10.14 1.31 4.48
CA THR A 132 -10.35 0.82 5.85
C THR A 132 -11.81 0.42 6.07
N PHE A 133 -12.02 -0.47 7.03
CA PHE A 133 -13.36 -0.88 7.48
C PHE A 133 -13.61 -0.33 8.88
N ALA A 134 -14.81 0.16 9.10
CA ALA A 134 -15.28 0.62 10.40
C ALA A 134 -16.81 0.58 10.43
N ASP A 135 -17.39 0.24 11.57
CA ASP A 135 -18.81 0.42 11.83
C ASP A 135 -19.04 1.88 12.28
N VAL A 136 -19.28 2.79 11.30
CA VAL A 136 -19.34 4.24 11.57
C VAL A 136 -20.69 4.69 12.14
N ASN A 137 -21.74 3.89 11.91
CA ASN A 137 -23.09 4.17 12.39
C ASN A 137 -23.48 3.33 13.62
N ASN A 138 -22.56 2.46 14.09
CA ASN A 138 -22.73 1.57 15.25
C ASN A 138 -23.93 0.62 15.12
N ASP A 139 -24.08 0.05 13.92
CA ASP A 139 -25.18 -0.88 13.61
C ASP A 139 -24.76 -2.37 13.59
N GLY A 140 -23.48 -2.64 13.85
CA GLY A 140 -22.88 -3.99 13.90
C GLY A 140 -22.42 -4.53 12.54
N TRP A 141 -22.44 -3.71 11.49
CA TRP A 141 -21.98 -4.07 10.15
C TRP A 141 -20.82 -3.18 9.73
N MET A 142 -19.85 -3.75 9.06
CA MET A 142 -18.67 -2.99 8.62
C MET A 142 -18.97 -2.17 7.39
N ASP A 143 -18.72 -0.86 7.50
CA ASP A 143 -18.74 0.10 6.41
C ASP A 143 -17.34 0.20 5.80
N ILE A 144 -17.22 0.81 4.62
CA ILE A 144 -15.98 0.90 3.88
C ILE A 144 -15.65 2.37 3.63
N TYR A 145 -14.48 2.81 4.11
CA TYR A 145 -13.93 4.13 3.76
C TYR A 145 -12.78 3.97 2.78
N ILE A 146 -12.80 4.75 1.70
CA ILE A 146 -11.81 4.72 0.63
C ILE A 146 -11.22 6.11 0.45
N SER A 147 -9.91 6.24 0.63
CA SER A 147 -9.20 7.47 0.29
C SER A 147 -8.90 7.54 -1.20
N GLN A 148 -9.15 8.70 -1.78
CA GLN A 148 -8.89 8.96 -3.20
C GLN A 148 -7.84 10.05 -3.38
N GLY A 149 -7.12 10.01 -4.50
CA GLY A 149 -6.05 10.95 -4.81
C GLY A 149 -5.67 10.93 -6.28
N GLY A 150 -4.36 10.93 -6.55
CA GLY A 150 -3.81 10.78 -7.88
C GLY A 150 -3.85 12.03 -8.76
N PRO A 151 -3.36 11.92 -10.00
CA PRO A 151 -3.22 13.01 -10.94
C PRO A 151 -4.53 13.31 -11.68
N VAL A 152 -5.66 13.23 -10.98
CA VAL A 152 -7.00 13.55 -11.50
C VAL A 152 -7.46 14.91 -11.01
N ASP A 153 -8.53 15.45 -11.61
CA ASP A 153 -9.12 16.71 -11.17
C ASP A 153 -9.62 16.61 -9.72
N GLU A 154 -9.56 17.74 -9.00
CA GLU A 154 -9.91 17.78 -7.57
C GLU A 154 -11.30 17.23 -7.28
N ASN A 155 -12.28 17.54 -8.12
CA ASN A 155 -13.66 17.05 -7.99
C ASN A 155 -13.82 15.53 -8.21
N LEU A 156 -12.77 14.85 -8.67
CA LEU A 156 -12.73 13.38 -8.84
C LEU A 156 -11.94 12.69 -7.73
N ARG A 157 -11.45 13.44 -6.73
CA ARG A 157 -10.67 12.92 -5.60
C ARG A 157 -11.47 12.81 -4.31
N ASN A 158 -12.80 12.98 -4.38
CA ASN A 158 -13.64 12.85 -3.19
C ASN A 158 -13.48 11.48 -2.56
N ASN A 159 -13.08 11.45 -1.29
CA ASN A 159 -13.07 10.22 -0.52
C ASN A 159 -14.49 9.62 -0.46
N LEU A 160 -14.58 8.31 -0.37
CA LEU A 160 -15.85 7.59 -0.36
C LEU A 160 -16.09 6.96 1.00
N LEU A 161 -17.33 7.01 1.46
CA LEU A 161 -17.82 6.23 2.59
C LEU A 161 -19.01 5.40 2.13
N LEU A 162 -18.82 4.10 2.07
CA LEU A 162 -19.80 3.14 1.63
C LEU A 162 -20.46 2.51 2.86
N ILE A 163 -21.70 2.91 3.15
CA ILE A 163 -22.49 2.41 4.29
C ILE A 163 -23.13 1.08 3.91
N ASN A 164 -22.90 0.05 4.72
CA ASN A 164 -23.43 -1.29 4.54
C ASN A 164 -24.95 -1.31 4.71
N GLN A 165 -25.66 -1.86 3.73
CA GLN A 165 -27.13 -1.96 3.75
C GLN A 165 -27.65 -3.30 4.31
N LYS A 166 -26.74 -4.18 4.80
CA LYS A 166 -27.05 -5.50 5.42
C LYS A 166 -27.60 -6.55 4.47
N ASP A 167 -27.49 -6.31 3.17
CA ASP A 167 -27.95 -7.18 2.10
C ASP A 167 -26.87 -7.44 1.03
N ASN A 168 -25.59 -7.27 1.41
CA ASN A 168 -24.41 -7.29 0.55
C ASN A 168 -24.32 -6.09 -0.41
N SER A 169 -25.13 -5.05 -0.22
CA SER A 169 -25.00 -3.81 -0.98
C SER A 169 -24.56 -2.65 -0.09
N PHE A 170 -24.07 -1.60 -0.73
CA PHE A 170 -23.56 -0.40 -0.07
C PHE A 170 -24.18 0.85 -0.66
N LYS A 171 -24.21 1.93 0.16
CA LYS A 171 -24.65 3.26 -0.25
C LYS A 171 -23.54 4.28 0.05
N GLU A 172 -23.15 5.07 -0.94
CA GLU A 172 -22.19 6.14 -0.75
C GLU A 172 -22.80 7.30 0.05
N GLU A 173 -22.19 7.65 1.18
CA GLU A 173 -22.69 8.67 2.10
C GLU A 173 -21.59 9.57 2.68
N ALA A 174 -20.38 9.63 2.09
CA ALA A 174 -19.27 10.43 2.62
C ALA A 174 -19.65 11.89 2.88
N ASN A 175 -20.45 12.49 1.99
CA ASN A 175 -20.91 13.86 2.16
C ASN A 175 -21.79 14.06 3.40
N GLN A 176 -22.63 13.08 3.75
CA GLN A 176 -23.52 13.15 4.92
C GLN A 176 -22.72 13.12 6.24
N TYR A 177 -21.59 12.38 6.22
CA TYR A 177 -20.69 12.24 7.36
C TYR A 177 -19.57 13.28 7.39
N GLY A 178 -19.48 14.19 6.39
CA GLY A 178 -18.42 15.19 6.29
C GLY A 178 -17.05 14.57 6.00
N LEU A 179 -17.01 13.43 5.32
CA LEU A 179 -15.81 12.66 5.00
C LEU A 179 -15.46 12.65 3.50
N ASN A 180 -16.09 13.53 2.71
CA ASN A 180 -15.88 13.65 1.27
C ASN A 180 -14.75 14.62 0.90
N ASP A 181 -13.67 14.66 1.69
CA ASP A 181 -12.50 15.50 1.42
C ASP A 181 -11.91 15.20 0.05
N THR A 182 -11.45 16.26 -0.64
CA THR A 182 -10.83 16.21 -1.98
C THR A 182 -9.31 16.38 -1.94
N GLY A 183 -8.71 16.36 -0.77
CA GLY A 183 -7.27 16.42 -0.58
C GLY A 183 -6.54 15.27 -1.30
N ILE A 184 -5.22 15.38 -1.43
CA ILE A 184 -4.39 14.26 -1.89
C ILE A 184 -4.10 13.39 -0.66
N SER A 185 -4.64 12.20 -0.65
CA SER A 185 -4.54 11.23 0.45
C SER A 185 -3.62 10.07 0.06
#